data_b125be279b76985cc4c8517419f448fe
#
_entry.id   b125be279b76985cc4c8517419f448fe
#
_cell.length_a   1.000
_cell.length_b   1.000
_cell.length_c   1.000
_cell.angle_alpha   90.00
_cell.angle_beta   90.00
_cell.angle_gamma   90.00
#
_symmetry.space_group_name_H-M   'P 1'
#
loop_
_entity.id
_entity.type
_entity.pdbx_description
1 polymer ?
#
loop_
_entity_poly.entity_id
_entity_poly.type
_entity_poly.pdbx_seq_one_letter_code
_entity_poly.pdbx_strand_id
1 'polypeptide(L)'
;MKIEMKHAGMLLAIVIVLLLGFYTYLNIKEENIVHDHKVVICIPVYGQSYALGEEATRITDFDSLRIKYKGRIVTEHLDHAFGYFDPENIIKQHIKRLIDYDKRSFELSIYGMAESLTSKIGEDTIICIFPGGRGTQPIRKLMKGSAPYSKFIEEITYASNNAQEKRWDFIIPAICWMQGESDIADYPETDYKALLKQMYLDLNTDIKRITHQANDIRIICYQSNVVTKGRRYKPNHFDGIEAQTPQAQMELIRDDSVFWASGPMYPYSYVNESLHPDGISQKKFGYLVAESVFGLLHHKKRFIGVIPIKTDIIGNEIHILFNVPCPPLCFDTVSVKKASNYGFNIIRKDNVDIISDVNIDDNTVIIKCKESPVGCKIRYAVNGELNKSGWRVGPRGNIRDSQGDNKQIGIMGKTYALHNWCYQFDYLLSN
;
A
#
# COMPACT_ATOMS: atom_id res chain seq x y z
N MET A 1 47.81 -67.40 -20.77
CA MET A 1 48.20 -65.98 -20.78
C MET A 1 47.50 -65.13 -21.85
N LYS A 2 47.49 -65.52 -23.17
CA LYS A 2 46.81 -64.70 -24.22
C LYS A 2 45.30 -64.67 -24.15
N ILE A 3 44.64 -65.68 -23.57
CA ILE A 3 43.16 -65.76 -23.44
C ILE A 3 42.68 -64.94 -22.27
N GLU A 4 43.39 -64.89 -21.15
CA GLU A 4 43.02 -64.08 -19.97
C GLU A 4 43.10 -62.58 -20.21
N MET A 5 44.10 -62.14 -21.02
CA MET A 5 44.24 -60.70 -21.43
C MET A 5 43.06 -60.24 -22.30
N LYS A 6 42.50 -61.13 -23.16
CA LYS A 6 41.30 -60.78 -23.95
C LYS A 6 40.04 -60.59 -23.10
N HIS A 7 39.84 -61.41 -22.07
CA HIS A 7 38.72 -61.29 -21.18
C HIS A 7 38.81 -60.06 -20.27
N ALA A 8 40.01 -59.73 -19.78
CA ALA A 8 40.24 -58.54 -18.99
C ALA A 8 40.01 -57.23 -19.81
N GLY A 9 40.42 -57.19 -21.08
CA GLY A 9 40.18 -56.07 -21.97
C GLY A 9 38.69 -55.90 -22.31
N MET A 10 37.95 -57.03 -22.47
CA MET A 10 36.52 -56.99 -22.74
C MET A 10 35.72 -56.55 -21.51
N LEU A 11 36.13 -56.97 -20.29
CA LEU A 11 35.50 -56.50 -19.03
C LEU A 11 35.73 -54.99 -18.81
N LEU A 12 36.94 -54.52 -19.08
CA LEU A 12 37.28 -53.07 -18.98
C LEU A 12 36.45 -52.24 -19.97
N ALA A 13 36.31 -52.73 -21.21
CA ALA A 13 35.47 -52.03 -22.21
C ALA A 13 33.98 -51.97 -21.79
N ILE A 14 33.43 -53.01 -21.20
CA ILE A 14 32.06 -53.03 -20.69
C ILE A 14 31.87 -52.03 -19.52
N VAL A 15 32.84 -51.99 -18.61
CA VAL A 15 32.82 -51.03 -17.49
C VAL A 15 32.88 -49.58 -17.98
N ILE A 16 33.70 -49.30 -18.96
CA ILE A 16 33.80 -47.93 -19.56
C ILE A 16 32.49 -47.58 -20.25
N VAL A 17 31.85 -48.48 -20.99
CA VAL A 17 30.56 -48.21 -21.66
C VAL A 17 29.47 -47.96 -20.63
N LEU A 18 29.45 -48.74 -19.52
CA LEU A 18 28.49 -48.51 -18.43
C LEU A 18 28.72 -47.20 -17.71
N LEU A 19 29.97 -46.81 -17.46
CA LEU A 19 30.29 -45.50 -16.86
C LEU A 19 29.94 -44.32 -17.78
N LEU A 20 30.23 -44.43 -19.09
CA LEU A 20 29.81 -43.43 -20.06
C LEU A 20 28.27 -43.36 -20.20
N GLY A 21 27.60 -44.49 -20.21
CA GLY A 21 26.13 -44.55 -20.21
C GLY A 21 25.53 -43.92 -18.95
N PHE A 22 26.12 -44.16 -17.78
CA PHE A 22 25.70 -43.56 -16.53
C PHE A 22 25.98 -42.07 -16.49
N TYR A 23 27.14 -41.65 -16.99
CA TYR A 23 27.51 -40.23 -17.11
C TYR A 23 26.59 -39.47 -18.08
N THR A 24 26.29 -40.06 -19.25
CA THR A 24 25.30 -39.47 -20.17
C THR A 24 23.90 -39.47 -19.60
N TYR A 25 23.49 -40.53 -18.87
CA TYR A 25 22.20 -40.57 -18.18
C TYR A 25 22.09 -39.45 -17.10
N LEU A 26 23.15 -39.22 -16.32
CA LEU A 26 23.19 -38.15 -15.34
C LEU A 26 23.11 -36.76 -16.01
N ASN A 27 23.88 -36.54 -17.08
CA ASN A 27 23.82 -35.29 -17.82
C ASN A 27 22.46 -35.05 -18.51
N ILE A 28 21.86 -36.09 -19.11
CA ILE A 28 20.52 -36.01 -19.69
C ILE A 28 19.47 -35.73 -18.60
N LYS A 29 19.66 -36.30 -17.39
CA LYS A 29 18.77 -36.04 -16.26
C LYS A 29 18.95 -34.62 -15.71
N GLU A 30 20.16 -34.06 -15.73
CA GLU A 30 20.41 -32.66 -15.40
C GLU A 30 19.88 -31.71 -16.49
N GLU A 31 20.05 -32.02 -17.78
CA GLU A 31 19.52 -31.20 -18.89
C GLU A 31 17.98 -31.27 -19.02
N ASN A 32 17.34 -32.37 -18.60
CA ASN A 32 15.87 -32.52 -18.61
C ASN A 32 15.19 -32.04 -17.34
N ILE A 33 15.90 -31.52 -16.35
CA ILE A 33 15.30 -30.66 -15.32
C ILE A 33 15.05 -29.33 -16.03
N VAL A 34 13.93 -29.21 -16.74
CA VAL A 34 13.34 -27.90 -17.05
C VAL A 34 13.16 -27.26 -15.68
N HIS A 35 14.14 -26.44 -15.28
CA HIS A 35 13.95 -25.59 -14.11
C HIS A 35 12.74 -24.71 -14.43
N ASP A 36 11.64 -24.99 -13.76
CA ASP A 36 10.44 -24.16 -13.78
C ASP A 36 10.83 -22.76 -13.24
N HIS A 37 11.45 -21.97 -14.15
CA HIS A 37 11.99 -20.68 -13.82
C HIS A 37 10.85 -19.72 -13.57
N LYS A 38 10.71 -19.25 -12.33
CA LYS A 38 9.66 -18.34 -11.91
C LYS A 38 10.24 -17.00 -11.51
N VAL A 39 9.42 -15.99 -11.63
CA VAL A 39 9.70 -14.66 -11.11
C VAL A 39 8.85 -14.43 -9.86
N VAL A 40 9.50 -14.18 -8.75
CA VAL A 40 8.84 -13.80 -7.50
C VAL A 40 8.83 -12.28 -7.41
N ILE A 41 7.64 -11.70 -7.49
CA ILE A 41 7.42 -10.28 -7.23
C ILE A 41 6.95 -10.14 -5.79
N CYS A 42 7.80 -9.59 -4.95
CA CYS A 42 7.49 -9.39 -3.54
C CYS A 42 7.01 -7.96 -3.30
N ILE A 43 5.81 -7.81 -2.73
CA ILE A 43 5.20 -6.52 -2.39
C ILE A 43 4.86 -6.53 -0.90
N PRO A 44 5.83 -6.28 -0.02
CA PRO A 44 5.57 -6.23 1.40
C PRO A 44 4.88 -4.93 1.79
N VAL A 45 4.12 -4.98 2.88
CA VAL A 45 3.49 -3.82 3.50
C VAL A 45 4.23 -3.49 4.79
N TYR A 46 4.58 -2.23 5.02
CA TYR A 46 5.27 -1.80 6.22
C TYR A 46 4.57 -0.59 6.84
N GLY A 47 4.35 -0.63 8.16
CA GLY A 47 3.67 0.47 8.83
C GLY A 47 3.23 0.18 10.26
N GLN A 48 2.01 0.63 10.59
CA GLN A 48 1.41 0.47 11.90
C GLN A 48 0.17 -0.46 11.86
N SER A 49 -0.77 -0.31 12.78
CA SER A 49 -1.96 -1.17 12.92
C SER A 49 -2.77 -1.38 11.63
N TYR A 50 -2.84 -0.40 10.76
CA TYR A 50 -3.52 -0.55 9.45
C TYR A 50 -2.80 -1.54 8.53
N ALA A 51 -1.48 -1.54 8.55
CA ALA A 51 -0.68 -2.52 7.82
C ALA A 51 -0.88 -3.94 8.35
N LEU A 52 -1.24 -4.07 9.63
CA LEU A 52 -1.44 -5.33 10.34
C LEU A 52 -2.92 -5.77 10.40
N GLY A 53 -3.84 -4.98 9.84
CA GLY A 53 -5.28 -5.28 9.80
C GLY A 53 -5.97 -5.30 11.17
N GLU A 54 -5.41 -4.64 12.19
CA GLU A 54 -5.96 -4.67 13.55
C GLU A 54 -7.47 -4.37 13.57
N GLU A 55 -8.21 -5.15 14.37
CA GLU A 55 -9.68 -5.13 14.54
C GLU A 55 -10.50 -5.53 13.28
N ALA A 56 -9.92 -5.63 12.10
CA ALA A 56 -10.63 -5.97 10.88
C ALA A 56 -11.03 -7.46 10.87
N THR A 57 -12.31 -7.76 10.94
CA THR A 57 -12.80 -9.15 10.85
C THR A 57 -12.42 -9.76 9.51
N ARG A 58 -11.82 -10.95 9.53
CA ARG A 58 -11.42 -11.68 8.33
C ARG A 58 -12.63 -12.06 7.47
N ILE A 59 -12.55 -11.73 6.19
CA ILE A 59 -13.55 -12.05 5.18
C ILE A 59 -12.96 -12.83 3.99
N THR A 60 -11.64 -12.90 3.87
CA THR A 60 -10.98 -13.60 2.78
C THR A 60 -11.05 -15.13 3.00
N ASP A 61 -11.52 -15.83 1.98
CA ASP A 61 -11.49 -17.30 1.90
C ASP A 61 -10.18 -17.76 1.25
N PHE A 62 -9.27 -18.27 2.08
CA PHE A 62 -7.94 -18.66 1.64
C PHE A 62 -7.91 -19.97 0.89
N ASP A 63 -8.82 -20.90 1.19
CA ASP A 63 -8.89 -22.16 0.46
C ASP A 63 -9.33 -21.90 -0.98
N SER A 64 -10.31 -21.04 -1.18
CA SER A 64 -10.70 -20.57 -2.52
C SER A 64 -9.56 -19.88 -3.25
N LEU A 65 -8.80 -19.00 -2.58
CA LEU A 65 -7.64 -18.33 -3.20
C LEU A 65 -6.53 -19.33 -3.56
N ARG A 66 -6.25 -20.28 -2.69
CA ARG A 66 -5.25 -21.34 -2.93
C ARG A 66 -5.60 -22.19 -4.15
N ILE A 67 -6.85 -22.62 -4.26
CA ILE A 67 -7.36 -23.40 -5.39
C ILE A 67 -7.29 -22.58 -6.68
N LYS A 68 -7.82 -21.34 -6.63
CA LYS A 68 -7.92 -20.45 -7.79
C LYS A 68 -6.56 -20.11 -8.39
N TYR A 69 -5.57 -19.82 -7.56
CA TYR A 69 -4.26 -19.33 -7.99
C TYR A 69 -3.13 -20.36 -7.91
N LYS A 70 -3.43 -21.63 -7.59
CA LYS A 70 -2.51 -22.77 -7.66
C LYS A 70 -1.14 -22.51 -6.98
N GLY A 71 -1.15 -21.90 -5.79
CA GLY A 71 0.07 -21.59 -5.05
C GLY A 71 0.90 -20.42 -5.56
N ARG A 72 0.37 -19.60 -6.45
CA ARG A 72 1.04 -18.39 -6.94
C ARG A 72 1.00 -17.20 -5.97
N ILE A 73 0.36 -17.33 -4.83
CA ILE A 73 0.41 -16.37 -3.74
C ILE A 73 1.16 -17.03 -2.59
N VAL A 74 2.24 -16.41 -2.14
CA VAL A 74 3.08 -16.91 -1.06
C VAL A 74 3.35 -15.84 -0.03
N THR A 75 3.74 -16.27 1.14
CA THR A 75 4.19 -15.40 2.21
C THR A 75 5.44 -15.97 2.85
N GLU A 76 6.25 -15.14 3.49
CA GLU A 76 7.37 -15.62 4.28
C GLU A 76 6.89 -16.28 5.57
N HIS A 77 7.49 -17.42 5.89
CA HIS A 77 7.24 -18.18 7.10
C HIS A 77 8.43 -18.15 8.05
N LEU A 78 8.17 -18.39 9.34
CA LEU A 78 9.24 -18.57 10.33
C LEU A 78 10.24 -19.68 9.96
N ASP A 79 9.80 -20.69 9.21
CA ASP A 79 10.62 -21.84 8.78
C ASP A 79 11.41 -21.56 7.50
N HIS A 80 11.43 -20.31 7.04
CA HIS A 80 12.21 -19.85 5.88
C HIS A 80 11.93 -20.59 4.58
N ALA A 81 10.70 -21.05 4.38
CA ALA A 81 10.24 -21.68 3.15
C ALA A 81 9.05 -20.93 2.56
N PHE A 82 8.99 -20.81 1.23
CA PHE A 82 7.77 -20.41 0.56
C PHE A 82 6.70 -21.46 0.85
N GLY A 83 5.80 -21.15 1.76
CA GLY A 83 4.65 -21.95 2.07
C GLY A 83 3.47 -21.63 1.15
N TYR A 84 2.42 -22.38 1.29
CA TYR A 84 1.12 -21.94 0.79
C TYR A 84 0.73 -20.64 1.49
N PHE A 85 -0.04 -19.80 0.81
CA PHE A 85 -0.62 -18.61 1.38
C PHE A 85 -1.45 -18.97 2.62
N ASP A 86 -0.84 -18.86 3.78
CA ASP A 86 -1.45 -19.12 5.07
C ASP A 86 -1.44 -17.86 5.93
N PRO A 87 -2.55 -17.14 5.97
CA PRO A 87 -2.65 -15.91 6.72
C PRO A 87 -2.62 -16.09 8.22
N GLU A 88 -3.01 -17.23 8.74
CA GLU A 88 -2.93 -17.47 10.18
C GLU A 88 -1.47 -17.48 10.64
N ASN A 89 -0.57 -17.99 9.83
CA ASN A 89 0.86 -17.93 10.15
C ASN A 89 1.42 -16.52 10.09
N ILE A 90 1.06 -15.72 9.07
CA ILE A 90 1.45 -14.31 9.00
C ILE A 90 0.98 -13.58 10.26
N ILE A 91 -0.29 -13.72 10.61
CA ILE A 91 -0.89 -13.02 11.75
C ILE A 91 -0.29 -13.48 13.06
N LYS A 92 -0.13 -14.78 13.28
CA LYS A 92 0.48 -15.34 14.51
C LYS A 92 1.89 -14.80 14.74
N GLN A 93 2.69 -14.68 13.69
CA GLN A 93 4.06 -14.17 13.79
C GLN A 93 4.09 -12.70 14.17
N HIS A 94 3.30 -11.87 13.51
CA HIS A 94 3.27 -10.43 13.76
C HIS A 94 2.58 -10.09 15.07
N ILE A 95 1.49 -10.76 15.42
CA ILE A 95 0.78 -10.53 16.69
C ILE A 95 1.60 -10.96 17.89
N LYS A 96 2.28 -12.10 17.85
CA LYS A 96 3.18 -12.51 18.95
C LYS A 96 4.30 -11.52 19.23
N ARG A 97 4.70 -10.73 18.23
CA ARG A 97 5.74 -9.70 18.39
C ARG A 97 5.23 -8.36 18.85
N LEU A 98 3.97 -8.07 18.61
CA LEU A 98 3.41 -6.73 18.78
C LEU A 98 2.57 -6.59 20.05
N ILE A 99 1.79 -7.60 20.38
CA ILE A 99 0.87 -7.60 21.53
C ILE A 99 0.57 -9.07 21.82
N ASP A 100 0.33 -9.45 23.06
CA ASP A 100 -0.32 -10.71 23.45
C ASP A 100 -1.80 -10.69 23.00
N TYR A 101 -2.01 -10.58 21.68
CA TYR A 101 -3.36 -10.50 21.13
C TYR A 101 -3.94 -11.89 20.90
N ASP A 102 -5.16 -12.06 21.38
CA ASP A 102 -5.99 -13.21 21.25
C ASP A 102 -6.10 -13.70 19.78
N LYS A 103 -6.17 -14.99 19.58
CA LYS A 103 -6.10 -15.82 18.37
C LYS A 103 -7.00 -15.43 17.17
N ARG A 104 -7.32 -14.17 16.97
CA ARG A 104 -8.18 -13.73 15.84
C ARG A 104 -7.36 -13.47 14.58
N SER A 105 -7.76 -14.13 13.50
CA SER A 105 -7.26 -13.83 12.17
C SER A 105 -7.89 -12.54 11.67
N PHE A 106 -7.10 -11.51 11.39
CA PHE A 106 -7.57 -10.25 10.83
C PHE A 106 -7.64 -10.29 9.30
N GLU A 107 -8.48 -9.45 8.71
CA GLU A 107 -8.40 -9.11 7.29
C GLU A 107 -7.30 -8.07 7.09
N LEU A 108 -6.40 -8.32 6.13
CA LEU A 108 -5.34 -7.40 5.76
C LEU A 108 -5.51 -6.93 4.32
N SER A 109 -5.08 -5.71 4.02
CA SER A 109 -5.11 -5.17 2.66
C SER A 109 -4.28 -6.00 1.67
N ILE A 110 -3.22 -6.66 2.15
CA ILE A 110 -2.38 -7.53 1.30
C ILE A 110 -3.15 -8.66 0.65
N TYR A 111 -4.26 -9.13 1.23
CA TYR A 111 -5.06 -10.22 0.65
C TYR A 111 -5.78 -9.77 -0.62
N GLY A 112 -6.46 -8.62 -0.56
CA GLY A 112 -7.08 -8.02 -1.74
C GLY A 112 -6.04 -7.62 -2.80
N MET A 113 -4.88 -7.11 -2.36
CA MET A 113 -3.77 -6.78 -3.24
C MET A 113 -3.24 -8.02 -3.97
N ALA A 114 -2.94 -9.09 -3.25
CA ALA A 114 -2.43 -10.33 -3.84
C ALA A 114 -3.44 -10.97 -4.80
N GLU A 115 -4.71 -11.04 -4.42
CA GLU A 115 -5.77 -11.55 -5.29
C GLU A 115 -5.85 -10.76 -6.60
N SER A 116 -5.88 -9.43 -6.51
CA SER A 116 -5.95 -8.55 -7.69
C SER A 116 -4.71 -8.66 -8.58
N LEU A 117 -3.51 -8.62 -8.02
CA LEU A 117 -2.27 -8.74 -8.78
C LEU A 117 -2.16 -10.10 -9.48
N THR A 118 -2.38 -11.19 -8.74
CA THR A 118 -2.26 -12.54 -9.29
C THR A 118 -3.24 -12.80 -10.44
N SER A 119 -4.42 -12.15 -10.41
CA SER A 119 -5.40 -12.25 -11.50
C SER A 119 -4.99 -11.55 -12.79
N LYS A 120 -4.02 -10.65 -12.74
CA LYS A 120 -3.60 -9.78 -13.87
C LYS A 120 -2.21 -10.11 -14.41
N ILE A 121 -1.41 -10.84 -13.65
CA ILE A 121 -0.01 -11.14 -13.96
C ILE A 121 0.12 -12.56 -14.53
N GLY A 122 1.09 -12.79 -15.41
CA GLY A 122 1.34 -14.06 -16.07
C GLY A 122 1.51 -15.26 -15.12
N GLU A 123 1.25 -16.46 -15.61
CA GLU A 123 1.20 -17.69 -14.79
C GLU A 123 2.55 -18.08 -14.19
N ASP A 124 3.66 -17.68 -14.80
CA ASP A 124 5.02 -17.95 -14.31
C ASP A 124 5.46 -16.99 -13.19
N THR A 125 4.57 -16.07 -12.79
CA THR A 125 4.85 -15.11 -11.73
C THR A 125 4.19 -15.51 -10.42
N ILE A 126 4.98 -15.46 -9.36
CA ILE A 126 4.55 -15.67 -7.97
C ILE A 126 4.48 -14.31 -7.28
N ILE A 127 3.40 -14.04 -6.58
CA ILE A 127 3.24 -12.85 -5.72
C ILE A 127 3.60 -13.24 -4.29
N CYS A 128 4.66 -12.64 -3.78
CA CYS A 128 5.07 -12.75 -2.38
C CYS A 128 4.59 -11.53 -1.61
N ILE A 129 3.91 -11.75 -0.50
CA ILE A 129 3.36 -10.69 0.35
C ILE A 129 3.58 -11.02 1.81
N PHE A 130 3.83 -10.01 2.61
CA PHE A 130 3.78 -10.10 4.08
C PHE A 130 3.62 -8.71 4.70
N PRO A 131 2.99 -8.59 5.88
CA PRO A 131 2.93 -7.36 6.63
C PRO A 131 4.15 -7.21 7.53
N GLY A 132 4.56 -5.99 7.78
CA GLY A 132 5.61 -5.63 8.74
C GLY A 132 5.31 -4.35 9.48
N GLY A 133 6.04 -4.11 10.54
CA GLY A 133 5.90 -2.91 11.34
C GLY A 133 5.40 -3.17 12.76
N ARG A 134 4.73 -2.17 13.35
CA ARG A 134 4.20 -2.27 14.72
C ARG A 134 3.05 -1.29 14.95
N GLY A 135 1.95 -1.77 15.54
CA GLY A 135 0.81 -0.96 15.95
C GLY A 135 1.19 0.19 16.88
N THR A 136 0.43 1.29 16.85
CA THR A 136 0.59 2.47 17.71
C THR A 136 1.94 3.19 17.65
N GLN A 137 2.78 2.92 16.66
CA GLN A 137 4.11 3.52 16.58
C GLN A 137 4.14 4.74 15.65
N PRO A 138 4.73 5.86 16.09
CA PRO A 138 5.09 6.96 15.20
C PRO A 138 6.22 6.55 14.26
N ILE A 139 6.35 7.25 13.13
CA ILE A 139 7.33 6.93 12.09
C ILE A 139 8.74 6.75 12.65
N ARG A 140 9.18 7.62 13.57
CA ARG A 140 10.52 7.56 14.20
C ARG A 140 10.83 6.23 14.90
N LYS A 141 9.81 5.49 15.34
CA LYS A 141 9.95 4.17 15.98
C LYS A 141 9.93 3.01 15.00
N LEU A 142 9.73 3.30 13.72
CA LEU A 142 9.76 2.35 12.61
C LEU A 142 11.00 2.54 11.72
N MET A 143 11.83 3.56 11.98
CA MET A 143 13.05 3.87 11.23
C MET A 143 14.14 2.80 11.41
N LYS A 144 15.14 2.82 10.51
CA LYS A 144 16.34 1.98 10.60
C LYS A 144 16.97 2.06 12.00
N GLY A 145 17.36 0.89 12.54
CA GLY A 145 17.84 0.74 13.91
C GLY A 145 16.76 0.38 14.93
N SER A 146 15.47 0.43 14.56
CA SER A 146 14.39 -0.07 15.41
C SER A 146 14.18 -1.58 15.26
N ALA A 147 13.61 -2.23 16.27
CA ALA A 147 13.30 -3.65 16.22
C ALA A 147 12.28 -4.00 15.10
N PRO A 148 11.21 -3.21 14.86
CA PRO A 148 10.31 -3.47 13.71
C PRO A 148 11.02 -3.40 12.36
N TYR A 149 11.91 -2.43 12.16
CA TYR A 149 12.68 -2.31 10.93
C TYR A 149 13.61 -3.52 10.73
N SER A 150 14.39 -3.87 11.74
CA SER A 150 15.32 -5.00 11.68
C SER A 150 14.59 -6.29 11.33
N LYS A 151 13.41 -6.50 11.93
CA LYS A 151 12.60 -7.68 11.65
C LYS A 151 12.03 -7.69 10.23
N PHE A 152 11.59 -6.56 9.74
CA PHE A 152 11.11 -6.43 8.37
C PHE A 152 12.21 -6.74 7.34
N ILE A 153 13.43 -6.28 7.57
CA ILE A 153 14.59 -6.57 6.72
C ILE A 153 14.99 -8.06 6.81
N GLU A 154 14.89 -8.67 8.00
CA GLU A 154 15.12 -10.10 8.18
C GLU A 154 14.13 -10.93 7.32
N GLU A 155 12.85 -10.60 7.33
CA GLU A 155 11.82 -11.27 6.52
C GLU A 155 12.07 -11.14 5.01
N ILE A 156 12.48 -9.97 4.55
CA ILE A 156 12.91 -9.74 3.16
C ILE A 156 14.10 -10.66 2.82
N THR A 157 15.07 -10.76 3.74
CA THR A 157 16.26 -11.59 3.52
C THR A 157 15.89 -13.07 3.38
N TYR A 158 15.01 -13.56 4.22
CA TYR A 158 14.54 -14.94 4.14
C TYR A 158 13.76 -15.22 2.86
N ALA A 159 12.87 -14.32 2.46
CA ALA A 159 12.12 -14.46 1.21
C ALA A 159 13.06 -14.49 -0.01
N SER A 160 14.06 -13.61 -0.02
CA SER A 160 15.09 -13.59 -1.09
C SER A 160 15.89 -14.88 -1.14
N ASN A 161 16.38 -15.36 0.01
CA ASN A 161 17.16 -16.60 0.09
C ASN A 161 16.33 -17.81 -0.37
N ASN A 162 15.07 -17.91 0.03
CA ASN A 162 14.16 -18.98 -0.41
C ASN A 162 13.97 -18.99 -1.94
N ALA A 163 13.86 -17.83 -2.56
CA ALA A 163 13.77 -17.73 -4.02
C ALA A 163 15.08 -18.18 -4.68
N GLN A 164 16.25 -17.76 -4.15
CA GLN A 164 17.56 -18.14 -4.65
C GLN A 164 17.81 -19.66 -4.56
N GLU A 165 17.42 -20.32 -3.45
CA GLU A 165 17.49 -21.78 -3.30
C GLU A 165 16.68 -22.52 -4.36
N LYS A 166 15.56 -21.93 -4.80
CA LYS A 166 14.72 -22.46 -5.89
C LYS A 166 15.19 -22.07 -7.28
N ARG A 167 16.23 -21.26 -7.39
CA ARG A 167 16.75 -20.66 -8.64
C ARG A 167 15.68 -19.80 -9.34
N TRP A 168 14.84 -19.11 -8.57
CA TRP A 168 13.84 -18.15 -9.05
C TRP A 168 14.35 -16.72 -8.96
N ASP A 169 13.97 -15.89 -9.90
CA ASP A 169 14.24 -14.46 -9.79
C ASP A 169 13.38 -13.85 -8.66
N PHE A 170 13.99 -12.95 -7.89
CA PHE A 170 13.30 -12.28 -6.78
C PHE A 170 13.49 -10.77 -6.90
N ILE A 171 12.38 -10.05 -6.95
CA ILE A 171 12.38 -8.58 -7.01
C ILE A 171 11.40 -7.98 -6.03
N ILE A 172 11.75 -6.82 -5.48
CA ILE A 172 10.86 -5.95 -4.71
C ILE A 172 10.73 -4.63 -5.47
N PRO A 173 9.71 -4.46 -6.31
CA PRO A 173 9.52 -3.22 -7.07
C PRO A 173 9.01 -2.08 -6.20
N ALA A 174 8.25 -2.41 -5.15
CA ALA A 174 7.68 -1.43 -4.23
C ALA A 174 7.45 -1.99 -2.83
N ILE A 175 7.37 -1.09 -1.86
CA ILE A 175 6.84 -1.33 -0.52
C ILE A 175 5.58 -0.49 -0.36
N CYS A 176 4.52 -1.09 0.20
CA CYS A 176 3.33 -0.36 0.59
C CYS A 176 3.53 0.21 1.99
N TRP A 177 3.47 1.54 2.12
CA TRP A 177 3.61 2.24 3.39
C TRP A 177 2.26 2.62 3.97
N MET A 178 1.94 2.10 5.16
CA MET A 178 0.66 2.32 5.86
C MET A 178 0.89 2.78 7.30
N GLN A 179 1.24 4.06 7.48
CA GLN A 179 1.50 4.65 8.79
C GLN A 179 1.26 6.17 8.74
N GLY A 180 0.84 6.78 9.83
CA GLY A 180 0.66 8.23 9.96
C GLY A 180 -0.25 8.63 11.12
N GLU A 181 -1.24 7.82 11.48
CA GLU A 181 -2.24 8.13 12.50
C GLU A 181 -1.61 8.39 13.87
N SER A 182 -0.55 7.65 14.24
CA SER A 182 0.15 7.86 15.51
C SER A 182 0.90 9.18 15.54
N ASP A 183 1.43 9.65 14.40
CA ASP A 183 2.08 10.96 14.31
C ASP A 183 1.05 12.08 14.40
N ILE A 184 -0.11 11.95 13.76
CA ILE A 184 -1.21 12.91 13.87
C ILE A 184 -1.68 13.03 15.32
N ALA A 185 -1.91 11.89 15.99
CA ALA A 185 -2.49 11.86 17.33
C ALA A 185 -1.53 12.38 18.40
N ASP A 186 -0.27 11.94 18.36
CA ASP A 186 0.64 12.07 19.48
C ASP A 186 1.89 12.91 19.21
N TYR A 187 2.27 13.10 17.94
CA TYR A 187 3.55 13.73 17.55
C TYR A 187 3.45 14.69 16.37
N PRO A 188 2.56 15.67 16.39
CA PRO A 188 2.28 16.54 15.24
C PRO A 188 3.45 17.47 14.87
N GLU A 189 4.42 17.68 15.77
CA GLU A 189 5.64 18.46 15.52
C GLU A 189 6.71 17.68 14.75
N THR A 190 6.46 16.40 14.47
CA THR A 190 7.39 15.55 13.71
C THR A 190 7.52 16.05 12.27
N ASP A 191 8.74 16.25 11.79
CA ASP A 191 8.99 16.43 10.36
C ASP A 191 8.80 15.10 9.62
N TYR A 192 7.53 14.76 9.44
CA TYR A 192 7.10 13.49 8.84
C TYR A 192 7.65 13.33 7.41
N LYS A 193 7.68 14.41 6.63
CA LYS A 193 8.14 14.42 5.24
C LYS A 193 9.61 14.03 5.13
N ALA A 194 10.46 14.63 5.96
CA ALA A 194 11.89 14.30 6.01
C ALA A 194 12.13 12.86 6.48
N LEU A 195 11.42 12.42 7.52
CA LEU A 195 11.57 11.06 8.05
C LEU A 195 11.11 10.00 7.03
N LEU A 196 10.01 10.21 6.32
CA LEU A 196 9.56 9.25 5.31
C LEU A 196 10.50 9.17 4.09
N LYS A 197 11.12 10.29 3.70
CA LYS A 197 12.20 10.28 2.71
C LYS A 197 13.41 9.50 3.19
N GLN A 198 13.83 9.69 4.43
CA GLN A 198 14.93 8.92 5.01
C GLN A 198 14.60 7.43 5.08
N MET A 199 13.38 7.07 5.48
CA MET A 199 12.91 5.68 5.48
C MET A 199 13.03 5.04 4.08
N TYR A 200 12.62 5.77 3.03
CA TYR A 200 12.79 5.31 1.66
C TYR A 200 14.26 5.03 1.32
N LEU A 201 15.17 5.94 1.64
CA LEU A 201 16.59 5.78 1.35
C LEU A 201 17.19 4.57 2.05
N ASP A 202 16.84 4.36 3.31
CA ASP A 202 17.29 3.22 4.11
C ASP A 202 16.76 1.90 3.54
N LEU A 203 15.45 1.83 3.25
CA LEU A 203 14.81 0.66 2.67
C LEU A 203 15.37 0.33 1.27
N ASN A 204 15.52 1.34 0.41
CA ASN A 204 16.08 1.16 -0.93
C ASN A 204 17.49 0.59 -0.88
N THR A 205 18.34 1.12 0.00
CA THR A 205 19.72 0.67 0.20
C THR A 205 19.77 -0.78 0.70
N ASP A 206 19.02 -1.09 1.75
CA ASP A 206 19.07 -2.42 2.37
C ASP A 206 18.45 -3.48 1.45
N ILE A 207 17.34 -3.18 0.75
CA ILE A 207 16.69 -4.11 -0.19
C ILE A 207 17.58 -4.39 -1.38
N LYS A 208 18.19 -3.39 -2.02
CA LYS A 208 19.10 -3.59 -3.14
C LYS A 208 20.31 -4.44 -2.75
N ARG A 209 20.81 -4.26 -1.52
CA ARG A 209 21.91 -5.10 -1.00
C ARG A 209 21.51 -6.56 -0.82
N ILE A 210 20.25 -6.83 -0.43
CA ILE A 210 19.74 -8.20 -0.19
C ILE A 210 19.36 -8.88 -1.51
N THR A 211 18.62 -8.18 -2.36
CA THR A 211 18.04 -8.77 -3.58
C THR A 211 18.98 -8.71 -4.79
N HIS A 212 20.03 -7.89 -4.71
CA HIS A 212 20.93 -7.56 -5.83
C HIS A 212 20.23 -6.95 -7.06
N GLN A 213 18.98 -6.45 -6.90
CA GLN A 213 18.25 -5.80 -7.98
C GLN A 213 18.90 -4.46 -8.38
N ALA A 214 18.94 -4.17 -9.69
CA ALA A 214 19.48 -2.92 -10.20
C ALA A 214 18.54 -1.73 -9.95
N ASN A 215 17.24 -1.96 -10.10
CA ASN A 215 16.22 -0.93 -9.99
C ASN A 215 15.96 -0.52 -8.53
N ASP A 216 15.71 0.78 -8.34
CA ASP A 216 15.24 1.31 -7.06
C ASP A 216 13.79 0.88 -6.78
N ILE A 217 13.50 0.68 -5.50
CA ILE A 217 12.13 0.43 -5.05
C ILE A 217 11.28 1.71 -5.20
N ARG A 218 9.97 1.54 -5.13
CA ARG A 218 9.01 2.65 -4.96
C ARG A 218 8.28 2.50 -3.64
N ILE A 219 7.76 3.60 -3.13
CA ILE A 219 6.85 3.59 -1.98
C ILE A 219 5.43 3.81 -2.51
N ILE A 220 4.57 2.80 -2.38
CA ILE A 220 3.14 2.97 -2.58
C ILE A 220 2.59 3.51 -1.27
N CYS A 221 2.37 4.81 -1.24
CA CYS A 221 1.99 5.52 -0.03
C CYS A 221 0.47 5.72 0.01
N TYR A 222 -0.16 5.26 1.10
CA TYR A 222 -1.53 5.68 1.38
C TYR A 222 -1.53 7.10 1.96
N GLN A 223 -2.70 7.69 2.12
CA GLN A 223 -2.84 8.85 2.98
C GLN A 223 -3.58 8.46 4.25
N SER A 224 -2.92 8.64 5.40
CA SER A 224 -3.53 8.46 6.72
C SER A 224 -4.74 9.37 6.87
N ASN A 225 -5.77 8.87 7.55
CA ASN A 225 -6.92 9.72 7.87
C ASN A 225 -6.59 10.67 9.03
N VAL A 226 -7.15 11.87 8.99
CA VAL A 226 -7.10 12.79 10.15
C VAL A 226 -7.68 12.11 11.38
N VAL A 227 -6.95 12.14 12.48
CA VAL A 227 -7.39 11.57 13.74
C VAL A 227 -8.11 12.64 14.57
N THR A 228 -9.41 12.43 14.77
CA THR A 228 -10.27 13.38 15.53
C THR A 228 -10.21 13.12 17.04
N LYS A 229 -9.05 12.68 17.54
CA LYS A 229 -8.86 12.29 18.94
C LYS A 229 -8.06 13.32 19.72
N GLY A 230 -8.49 13.57 20.94
CA GLY A 230 -7.72 14.36 21.89
C GLY A 230 -7.77 15.87 21.68
N ARG A 231 -6.89 16.59 22.41
CA ARG A 231 -6.85 18.06 22.46
C ARG A 231 -6.34 18.74 21.19
N ARG A 232 -5.79 17.97 20.25
CA ARG A 232 -5.13 18.49 19.04
C ARG A 232 -6.10 18.64 17.89
N TYR A 233 -7.18 17.90 17.87
CA TYR A 233 -8.19 18.05 16.85
C TYR A 233 -8.98 19.37 17.06
N LYS A 234 -8.78 20.30 16.14
CA LYS A 234 -9.40 21.62 16.14
C LYS A 234 -10.14 21.85 14.81
N PRO A 235 -11.34 21.28 14.66
CA PRO A 235 -12.13 21.50 13.44
C PRO A 235 -12.36 22.99 13.22
N ASN A 236 -12.28 23.44 11.97
CA ASN A 236 -12.47 24.83 11.58
C ASN A 236 -11.53 25.83 12.29
N HIS A 237 -10.32 25.42 12.64
CA HIS A 237 -9.37 26.30 13.29
C HIS A 237 -8.19 26.61 12.37
N PHE A 238 -7.83 27.90 12.25
CA PHE A 238 -6.74 28.35 11.39
C PHE A 238 -5.39 27.72 11.81
N ASP A 239 -5.14 27.62 13.12
CA ASP A 239 -3.91 27.03 13.67
C ASP A 239 -4.01 25.51 13.88
N GLY A 240 -5.01 24.85 13.27
CA GLY A 240 -5.12 23.39 13.31
C GLY A 240 -3.90 22.72 12.66
N ILE A 241 -3.38 21.66 13.27
CA ILE A 241 -2.19 20.94 12.83
C ILE A 241 -2.46 19.46 12.52
N GLU A 242 -3.69 19.03 12.71
CA GLU A 242 -4.12 17.63 12.56
C GLU A 242 -3.96 17.08 11.13
N ALA A 243 -3.85 17.94 10.13
CA ALA A 243 -3.65 17.54 8.75
C ALA A 243 -2.17 17.54 8.30
N GLN A 244 -1.21 17.85 9.17
CA GLN A 244 0.21 17.97 8.76
C GLN A 244 0.78 16.67 8.20
N THR A 245 0.53 15.53 8.83
CA THR A 245 0.99 14.23 8.31
C THR A 245 0.28 13.85 6.99
N PRO A 246 -1.05 13.91 6.86
CA PRO A 246 -1.71 13.71 5.57
C PRO A 246 -1.22 14.67 4.47
N GLN A 247 -0.98 15.93 4.79
CA GLN A 247 -0.43 16.93 3.88
C GLN A 247 0.98 16.51 3.40
N ALA A 248 1.86 16.11 4.32
CA ALA A 248 3.21 15.64 3.98
C ALA A 248 3.18 14.42 3.05
N GLN A 249 2.28 13.46 3.29
CA GLN A 249 2.08 12.29 2.43
C GLN A 249 1.61 12.70 1.03
N MET A 250 0.62 13.59 0.92
CA MET A 250 0.14 14.10 -0.37
C MET A 250 1.24 14.84 -1.13
N GLU A 251 2.02 15.69 -0.46
CA GLU A 251 3.13 16.42 -1.09
C GLU A 251 4.23 15.49 -1.60
N LEU A 252 4.60 14.46 -0.85
CA LEU A 252 5.55 13.45 -1.31
C LEU A 252 5.03 12.73 -2.56
N ILE A 253 3.77 12.31 -2.55
CA ILE A 253 3.12 11.69 -3.70
C ILE A 253 3.08 12.65 -4.89
N ARG A 254 2.84 13.94 -4.70
CA ARG A 254 2.81 14.93 -5.78
C ARG A 254 4.20 15.24 -6.34
N ASP A 255 5.15 15.51 -5.47
CA ASP A 255 6.40 16.20 -5.83
C ASP A 255 7.61 15.26 -5.98
N ASP A 256 7.56 14.04 -5.44
CA ASP A 256 8.70 13.12 -5.43
C ASP A 256 8.38 11.82 -6.19
N SER A 257 9.14 11.54 -7.25
CA SER A 257 8.87 10.44 -8.18
C SER A 257 8.96 9.04 -7.59
N VAL A 258 9.56 8.88 -6.42
CA VAL A 258 9.66 7.57 -5.75
C VAL A 258 8.39 7.21 -4.98
N PHE A 259 7.53 8.20 -4.66
CA PHE A 259 6.26 7.99 -3.99
C PHE A 259 5.11 7.90 -4.98
N TRP A 260 4.31 6.85 -4.86
CA TRP A 260 3.13 6.55 -5.67
C TRP A 260 1.90 6.51 -4.78
N ALA A 261 0.75 6.86 -5.31
CA ALA A 261 -0.49 6.91 -4.56
C ALA A 261 -1.15 5.53 -4.43
N SER A 262 -1.87 5.30 -3.32
CA SER A 262 -2.86 4.22 -3.20
C SER A 262 -4.24 4.72 -2.71
N GLY A 263 -4.34 5.97 -2.34
CA GLY A 263 -5.59 6.63 -1.96
C GLY A 263 -5.64 7.05 -0.49
N PRO A 264 -6.56 7.95 -0.14
CA PRO A 264 -6.84 8.35 1.23
C PRO A 264 -7.72 7.33 1.94
N MET A 265 -7.66 7.30 3.26
CA MET A 265 -8.39 6.32 4.08
C MET A 265 -9.77 6.79 4.55
N TYR A 266 -10.14 8.07 4.40
CA TYR A 266 -11.44 8.57 4.87
C TYR A 266 -12.68 7.97 4.16
N PRO A 267 -12.63 7.50 2.89
CA PRO A 267 -13.82 6.99 2.21
C PRO A 267 -14.25 5.60 2.66
N TYR A 268 -13.52 4.98 3.57
CA TYR A 268 -13.75 3.60 4.01
C TYR A 268 -14.61 3.52 5.27
N SER A 269 -15.16 2.33 5.52
CA SER A 269 -15.82 1.99 6.77
C SER A 269 -14.80 1.62 7.84
N TYR A 270 -15.14 1.95 9.08
CA TYR A 270 -14.32 1.69 10.25
C TYR A 270 -15.09 0.88 11.28
N VAL A 271 -14.38 0.03 12.00
CA VAL A 271 -14.98 -0.75 13.10
C VAL A 271 -15.52 0.22 14.14
N ASN A 272 -16.83 0.14 14.40
CA ASN A 272 -17.55 1.05 15.29
C ASN A 272 -17.35 2.55 14.99
N GLU A 273 -17.02 2.89 13.72
CA GLU A 273 -16.70 4.27 13.31
C GLU A 273 -15.52 4.86 14.11
N SER A 274 -14.62 4.01 14.57
CA SER A 274 -13.51 4.39 15.45
C SER A 274 -12.18 4.43 14.69
N LEU A 275 -11.16 3.72 15.16
CA LEU A 275 -9.78 3.90 14.71
C LEU A 275 -9.42 3.04 13.50
N HIS A 276 -9.89 1.80 13.41
CA HIS A 276 -9.42 0.84 12.40
C HIS A 276 -10.45 0.54 11.30
N PRO A 277 -10.02 0.46 10.02
CA PRO A 277 -10.89 0.05 8.92
C PRO A 277 -11.43 -1.37 9.13
N ASP A 278 -12.68 -1.62 8.69
CA ASP A 278 -13.27 -2.95 8.72
C ASP A 278 -12.69 -3.88 7.63
N GLY A 279 -13.05 -5.17 7.67
CA GLY A 279 -12.52 -6.17 6.74
C GLY A 279 -12.83 -5.88 5.26
N ILE A 280 -14.03 -5.38 4.96
CA ILE A 280 -14.40 -4.99 3.59
C ILE A 280 -13.52 -3.83 3.11
N SER A 281 -13.28 -2.86 3.97
CA SER A 281 -12.44 -1.70 3.68
C SER A 281 -10.98 -2.08 3.46
N GLN A 282 -10.42 -2.96 4.30
CA GLN A 282 -9.08 -3.51 4.12
C GLN A 282 -8.96 -4.18 2.74
N LYS A 283 -9.90 -5.04 2.39
CA LYS A 283 -9.90 -5.75 1.11
C LYS A 283 -10.04 -4.80 -0.08
N LYS A 284 -10.99 -3.84 -0.05
CA LYS A 284 -11.14 -2.80 -1.08
C LYS A 284 -9.87 -1.99 -1.27
N PHE A 285 -9.27 -1.55 -0.17
CA PHE A 285 -8.03 -0.78 -0.21
C PHE A 285 -6.90 -1.60 -0.87
N GLY A 286 -6.78 -2.88 -0.54
CA GLY A 286 -5.82 -3.79 -1.18
C GLY A 286 -5.96 -3.85 -2.70
N TYR A 287 -7.18 -3.85 -3.22
CA TYR A 287 -7.41 -3.78 -4.67
C TYR A 287 -6.93 -2.47 -5.30
N LEU A 288 -7.09 -1.34 -4.61
CA LEU A 288 -6.56 -0.04 -5.11
C LEU A 288 -5.03 0.01 -5.05
N VAL A 289 -4.42 -0.53 -4.00
CA VAL A 289 -2.95 -0.70 -3.94
C VAL A 289 -2.46 -1.53 -5.13
N ALA A 290 -3.16 -2.63 -5.44
CA ALA A 290 -2.82 -3.48 -6.59
C ALA A 290 -2.87 -2.74 -7.92
N GLU A 291 -3.79 -1.79 -8.12
CA GLU A 291 -3.83 -0.95 -9.34
C GLU A 291 -2.56 -0.12 -9.49
N SER A 292 -2.11 0.49 -8.39
CA SER A 292 -0.87 1.27 -8.38
C SER A 292 0.36 0.40 -8.67
N VAL A 293 0.46 -0.76 -8.02
CA VAL A 293 1.54 -1.73 -8.24
C VAL A 293 1.50 -2.25 -9.68
N PHE A 294 0.34 -2.60 -10.20
CA PHE A 294 0.18 -3.06 -11.58
C PHE A 294 0.60 -1.98 -12.59
N GLY A 295 0.22 -0.72 -12.35
CA GLY A 295 0.67 0.42 -13.14
C GLY A 295 2.19 0.59 -13.12
N LEU A 296 2.84 0.38 -11.98
CA LEU A 296 4.30 0.40 -11.84
C LEU A 296 4.98 -0.71 -12.66
N LEU A 297 4.45 -1.92 -12.59
CA LEU A 297 5.04 -3.09 -13.25
C LEU A 297 4.91 -3.06 -14.77
N HIS A 298 3.73 -2.65 -15.28
CA HIS A 298 3.39 -2.78 -16.69
C HIS A 298 3.45 -1.47 -17.48
N HIS A 299 2.95 -0.38 -16.93
CA HIS A 299 2.82 0.87 -17.67
C HIS A 299 3.95 1.86 -17.38
N LYS A 300 4.69 1.68 -16.31
CA LYS A 300 5.71 2.62 -15.80
C LYS A 300 5.20 4.07 -15.69
N LYS A 301 3.88 4.23 -15.70
CA LYS A 301 3.21 5.53 -15.55
C LYS A 301 2.87 5.73 -14.08
N ARG A 302 3.49 6.75 -13.50
CA ARG A 302 3.30 7.11 -12.11
C ARG A 302 1.84 7.46 -11.81
N PHE A 303 1.27 6.78 -10.81
CA PHE A 303 -0.04 7.08 -10.29
C PHE A 303 0.08 7.99 -9.07
N ILE A 304 -0.54 9.17 -9.11
CA ILE A 304 -0.51 10.15 -8.02
C ILE A 304 -1.90 10.42 -7.40
N GLY A 305 -2.96 9.80 -7.91
CA GLY A 305 -4.33 9.95 -7.39
C GLY A 305 -4.98 11.28 -7.77
N VAL A 306 -6.09 11.60 -7.09
CA VAL A 306 -6.79 12.88 -7.26
C VAL A 306 -6.23 13.86 -6.24
N ILE A 307 -5.36 14.77 -6.70
CA ILE A 307 -4.66 15.76 -5.88
C ILE A 307 -4.67 17.14 -6.53
N PRO A 308 -4.62 18.25 -5.75
CA PRO A 308 -4.48 19.59 -6.29
C PRO A 308 -3.08 19.76 -6.90
N ILE A 309 -3.01 20.28 -8.13
CA ILE A 309 -1.77 20.55 -8.86
C ILE A 309 -1.51 22.02 -9.08
N LYS A 310 -2.55 22.85 -9.06
CA LYS A 310 -2.46 24.31 -9.17
C LYS A 310 -3.61 24.97 -8.43
N THR A 311 -3.35 26.09 -7.78
CA THR A 311 -4.36 26.92 -7.11
C THR A 311 -4.16 28.36 -7.52
N ASP A 312 -5.18 28.96 -8.11
CA ASP A 312 -5.20 30.38 -8.51
C ASP A 312 -6.29 31.11 -7.72
N ILE A 313 -6.03 32.35 -7.34
CA ILE A 313 -7.02 33.25 -6.72
C ILE A 313 -7.40 34.31 -7.73
N ILE A 314 -8.70 34.41 -8.04
CA ILE A 314 -9.25 35.40 -8.99
C ILE A 314 -10.34 36.18 -8.26
N GLY A 315 -10.02 37.35 -7.76
CA GLY A 315 -10.93 38.12 -6.92
C GLY A 315 -11.28 37.41 -5.63
N ASN A 316 -12.56 37.07 -5.45
CA ASN A 316 -13.03 36.29 -4.30
C ASN A 316 -13.24 34.81 -4.64
N GLU A 317 -12.70 34.33 -5.75
CA GLU A 317 -12.79 32.93 -6.15
C GLU A 317 -11.44 32.22 -6.06
N ILE A 318 -11.46 30.95 -5.66
CA ILE A 318 -10.29 30.06 -5.67
C ILE A 318 -10.55 29.00 -6.74
N HIS A 319 -9.65 28.91 -7.71
CA HIS A 319 -9.68 27.93 -8.78
C HIS A 319 -8.61 26.87 -8.52
N ILE A 320 -9.01 25.64 -8.22
CA ILE A 320 -8.10 24.53 -7.91
C ILE A 320 -8.14 23.52 -9.04
N LEU A 321 -7.08 23.44 -9.82
CA LEU A 321 -6.91 22.40 -10.84
C LEU A 321 -6.40 21.12 -10.20
N PHE A 322 -7.07 20.01 -10.49
CA PHE A 322 -6.70 18.69 -9.98
C PHE A 322 -6.05 17.80 -11.04
N ASN A 323 -5.13 16.94 -10.62
CA ASN A 323 -4.84 15.73 -11.35
C ASN A 323 -6.02 14.77 -11.20
N VAL A 324 -6.61 14.34 -12.32
CA VAL A 324 -7.76 13.43 -12.34
C VAL A 324 -7.40 12.19 -13.16
N PRO A 325 -7.05 11.07 -12.53
CA PRO A 325 -6.59 9.87 -13.24
C PRO A 325 -7.63 9.31 -14.23
N CYS A 326 -8.91 9.38 -13.89
CA CYS A 326 -10.02 8.94 -14.72
C CYS A 326 -11.15 9.99 -14.73
N PRO A 327 -11.10 10.98 -15.65
CA PRO A 327 -12.13 12.04 -15.74
C PRO A 327 -13.54 11.47 -16.02
N PRO A 328 -14.60 12.23 -15.68
CA PRO A 328 -14.60 13.53 -15.04
C PRO A 328 -14.39 13.49 -13.54
N LEU A 329 -13.97 14.63 -12.96
CA LEU A 329 -14.06 14.90 -11.54
C LEU A 329 -15.51 15.13 -11.14
N CYS A 330 -15.94 14.58 -10.00
CA CYS A 330 -17.32 14.73 -9.56
C CYS A 330 -17.46 14.75 -8.04
N PHE A 331 -18.58 15.34 -7.57
CA PHE A 331 -19.04 15.19 -6.20
C PHE A 331 -19.81 13.88 -6.02
N ASP A 332 -19.42 13.07 -5.04
CA ASP A 332 -20.16 11.86 -4.65
C ASP A 332 -20.61 11.96 -3.20
N THR A 333 -21.90 12.20 -3.02
CA THR A 333 -22.54 12.29 -1.71
C THR A 333 -23.34 11.03 -1.35
N VAL A 334 -23.22 9.99 -2.18
CA VAL A 334 -23.85 8.68 -1.99
C VAL A 334 -22.85 7.71 -1.36
N SER A 335 -21.66 7.55 -1.97
CA SER A 335 -20.62 6.67 -1.46
C SER A 335 -19.95 7.21 -0.19
N VAL A 336 -19.84 8.53 -0.06
CA VAL A 336 -19.39 9.25 1.13
C VAL A 336 -20.46 10.25 1.53
N LYS A 337 -20.96 10.14 2.75
CA LYS A 337 -22.01 11.04 3.27
C LYS A 337 -21.61 12.50 3.08
N LYS A 338 -22.52 13.32 2.56
CA LYS A 338 -22.29 14.74 2.26
C LYS A 338 -21.62 15.45 3.43
N ALA A 339 -20.47 16.04 3.17
CA ALA A 339 -19.78 16.96 4.06
C ALA A 339 -20.23 18.40 3.78
N SER A 340 -20.10 19.30 4.74
CA SER A 340 -20.31 20.74 4.51
C SER A 340 -19.36 21.20 3.40
N ASN A 341 -19.85 22.02 2.47
CA ASN A 341 -19.08 22.52 1.32
C ASN A 341 -18.28 21.41 0.60
N TYR A 342 -18.85 20.18 0.54
CA TYR A 342 -18.21 18.98 -0.01
C TYR A 342 -16.87 18.62 0.63
N GLY A 343 -16.60 19.09 1.84
CA GLY A 343 -15.37 18.86 2.61
C GLY A 343 -14.38 20.01 2.58
N PHE A 344 -14.67 21.10 1.87
CA PHE A 344 -13.83 22.31 1.86
C PHE A 344 -14.14 23.24 3.03
N ASN A 345 -13.08 23.93 3.48
CA ASN A 345 -13.17 25.05 4.39
C ASN A 345 -12.11 26.08 3.98
N ILE A 346 -12.48 27.37 3.99
CA ILE A 346 -11.57 28.49 3.79
C ILE A 346 -11.58 29.31 5.08
N ILE A 347 -10.59 29.05 5.93
CA ILE A 347 -10.56 29.54 7.30
C ILE A 347 -9.70 30.79 7.40
N ARG A 348 -10.30 31.87 7.83
CA ARG A 348 -9.64 33.12 8.17
C ARG A 348 -8.94 33.03 9.54
N LYS A 349 -7.99 33.94 9.82
CA LYS A 349 -7.21 33.94 11.09
C LYS A 349 -8.06 34.01 12.36
N ASP A 350 -9.27 34.53 12.29
CA ASP A 350 -10.25 34.57 13.38
C ASP A 350 -11.15 33.32 13.44
N ASN A 351 -10.79 32.27 12.68
CA ASN A 351 -11.51 30.99 12.61
C ASN A 351 -12.88 31.04 11.94
N VAL A 352 -13.14 32.05 11.12
CA VAL A 352 -14.39 32.15 10.33
C VAL A 352 -14.19 31.48 8.98
N ASP A 353 -15.12 30.60 8.61
CA ASP A 353 -15.20 30.01 7.27
C ASP A 353 -15.92 30.98 6.32
N ILE A 354 -15.25 31.37 5.26
CA ILE A 354 -15.75 32.39 4.33
C ILE A 354 -16.34 31.84 3.04
N ILE A 355 -16.49 30.49 2.91
CA ILE A 355 -17.09 29.88 1.71
C ILE A 355 -18.53 30.35 1.53
N SER A 356 -18.91 30.68 0.30
CA SER A 356 -20.30 30.94 -0.10
C SER A 356 -20.83 29.87 -1.05
N ASP A 357 -19.98 29.27 -1.92
CA ASP A 357 -20.39 28.24 -2.87
C ASP A 357 -19.18 27.40 -3.33
N VAL A 358 -19.43 26.16 -3.79
CA VAL A 358 -18.40 25.25 -4.31
C VAL A 358 -18.97 24.51 -5.52
N ASN A 359 -18.29 24.64 -6.67
CA ASN A 359 -18.66 24.02 -7.94
C ASN A 359 -17.49 23.26 -8.57
N ILE A 360 -17.78 22.37 -9.50
CA ILE A 360 -16.79 21.71 -10.36
C ILE A 360 -17.02 22.17 -11.78
N ASP A 361 -15.94 22.54 -12.46
CA ASP A 361 -15.84 22.79 -13.88
C ASP A 361 -14.71 21.94 -14.45
N ASP A 362 -15.05 20.88 -15.18
CA ASP A 362 -14.14 19.83 -15.67
C ASP A 362 -13.25 19.25 -14.55
N ASN A 363 -11.95 19.52 -14.57
CA ASN A 363 -11.00 19.07 -13.54
C ASN A 363 -10.64 20.18 -12.52
N THR A 364 -11.41 21.24 -12.51
CA THR A 364 -11.20 22.41 -11.62
C THR A 364 -12.34 22.52 -10.62
N VAL A 365 -11.99 22.68 -9.35
CA VAL A 365 -12.95 23.08 -8.32
C VAL A 365 -12.89 24.60 -8.19
N ILE A 366 -14.05 25.25 -8.28
CA ILE A 366 -14.22 26.69 -8.09
C ILE A 366 -14.92 26.93 -6.76
N ILE A 367 -14.23 27.58 -5.85
CA ILE A 367 -14.74 27.95 -4.52
C ILE A 367 -14.97 29.46 -4.49
N LYS A 368 -16.24 29.86 -4.30
CA LYS A 368 -16.60 31.26 -4.11
C LYS A 368 -16.54 31.63 -2.63
N CYS A 369 -15.92 32.74 -2.34
CA CYS A 369 -15.79 33.27 -0.98
C CYS A 369 -16.57 34.58 -0.83
N LYS A 370 -17.01 34.88 0.41
CA LYS A 370 -17.71 36.13 0.76
C LYS A 370 -16.79 37.34 0.67
N GLU A 371 -15.50 37.15 0.75
CA GLU A 371 -14.45 38.13 0.71
C GLU A 371 -13.15 37.52 0.15
N SER A 372 -12.08 38.33 0.01
CA SER A 372 -10.80 37.83 -0.52
C SER A 372 -10.25 36.66 0.34
N PRO A 373 -9.89 35.51 -0.27
CA PRO A 373 -9.34 34.37 0.44
C PRO A 373 -7.82 34.47 0.70
N VAL A 374 -7.17 35.53 0.25
CA VAL A 374 -5.72 35.71 0.46
C VAL A 374 -5.38 35.75 1.94
N GLY A 375 -4.41 34.96 2.36
CA GLY A 375 -4.02 34.82 3.77
C GLY A 375 -4.96 33.94 4.61
N CYS A 376 -6.00 33.35 4.00
CA CYS A 376 -6.80 32.30 4.61
C CYS A 376 -6.14 30.93 4.45
N LYS A 377 -6.56 29.96 5.24
CA LYS A 377 -6.15 28.57 5.16
C LYS A 377 -7.22 27.77 4.42
N ILE A 378 -6.81 27.10 3.33
CA ILE A 378 -7.69 26.14 2.67
C ILE A 378 -7.47 24.77 3.28
N ARG A 379 -8.57 24.09 3.57
CA ARG A 379 -8.58 22.72 4.14
C ARG A 379 -9.59 21.88 3.39
N TYR A 380 -9.23 20.62 3.11
CA TYR A 380 -10.13 19.67 2.47
C TYR A 380 -10.14 18.33 3.22
N ALA A 381 -11.34 17.82 3.47
CA ALA A 381 -11.61 16.53 4.12
C ALA A 381 -11.01 16.38 5.54
N VAL A 382 -10.84 17.50 6.27
CA VAL A 382 -10.21 17.54 7.60
C VAL A 382 -11.25 17.50 8.73
N ASN A 383 -12.49 17.87 8.46
CA ASN A 383 -13.52 18.02 9.46
C ASN A 383 -14.42 16.77 9.58
N GLY A 384 -14.63 16.30 10.81
CA GLY A 384 -15.50 15.20 11.18
C GLY A 384 -15.94 15.26 12.65
N GLU A 385 -16.65 14.26 13.11
CA GLU A 385 -17.07 14.15 14.50
C GLU A 385 -15.90 13.71 15.40
N LEU A 386 -15.89 14.17 16.64
CA LEU A 386 -14.85 13.86 17.62
C LEU A 386 -14.80 12.34 17.90
N ASN A 387 -13.59 11.77 17.90
CA ASN A 387 -13.31 10.33 18.08
C ASN A 387 -13.98 9.43 17.03
N LYS A 388 -14.26 9.97 15.83
CA LYS A 388 -14.90 9.23 14.74
C LYS A 388 -14.05 9.21 13.48
N SER A 389 -14.17 8.14 12.71
CA SER A 389 -13.51 7.94 11.43
C SER A 389 -14.46 7.41 10.36
N GLY A 390 -14.03 7.50 9.11
CA GLY A 390 -14.72 6.90 7.98
C GLY A 390 -15.78 7.77 7.31
N TRP A 391 -16.30 7.23 6.23
CA TRP A 391 -17.10 7.91 5.21
C TRP A 391 -18.38 8.59 5.73
N ARG A 392 -18.88 8.20 6.90
CA ARG A 392 -20.17 8.63 7.40
C ARG A 392 -20.09 9.76 8.41
N VAL A 393 -19.11 9.73 9.30
CA VAL A 393 -18.99 10.64 10.46
C VAL A 393 -17.60 11.23 10.64
N GLY A 394 -16.56 10.54 10.16
CA GLY A 394 -15.19 11.02 10.26
C GLY A 394 -14.88 12.22 9.38
N PRO A 395 -13.64 12.73 9.44
CA PRO A 395 -13.13 13.70 8.48
C PRO A 395 -13.28 13.15 7.07
N ARG A 396 -13.92 13.91 6.18
CA ARG A 396 -14.26 13.44 4.84
C ARG A 396 -14.49 14.56 3.84
N GLY A 397 -14.32 14.21 2.56
CA GLY A 397 -14.68 15.04 1.42
C GLY A 397 -15.45 14.24 0.38
N ASN A 398 -16.07 14.93 -0.57
CA ASN A 398 -16.97 14.30 -1.53
C ASN A 398 -16.41 14.31 -2.97
N ILE A 399 -15.14 14.61 -3.19
CA ILE A 399 -14.53 14.66 -4.52
C ILE A 399 -13.91 13.30 -4.85
N ARG A 400 -14.23 12.79 -6.03
CA ARG A 400 -13.64 11.60 -6.62
C ARG A 400 -13.51 11.72 -8.14
N ASP A 401 -12.74 10.83 -8.73
CA ASP A 401 -12.78 10.60 -10.18
C ASP A 401 -13.89 9.60 -10.59
N SER A 402 -13.97 9.27 -11.87
CA SER A 402 -14.98 8.36 -12.41
C SER A 402 -14.50 6.92 -12.64
N GLN A 403 -13.32 6.53 -12.12
CA GLN A 403 -12.78 5.18 -12.31
C GLN A 403 -13.75 4.08 -11.89
N GLY A 404 -14.38 4.22 -10.74
CA GLY A 404 -15.26 3.21 -10.15
C GLY A 404 -16.58 3.01 -10.92
N ASP A 405 -16.93 3.91 -11.84
CA ASP A 405 -18.11 3.74 -12.72
C ASP A 405 -17.92 2.51 -13.63
N ASN A 406 -16.67 2.21 -14.01
CA ASN A 406 -16.30 1.07 -14.86
C ASN A 406 -15.42 0.03 -14.13
N LYS A 407 -14.87 0.33 -12.97
CA LYS A 407 -14.01 -0.57 -12.21
C LYS A 407 -14.65 -0.93 -10.88
N GLN A 408 -15.10 -2.16 -10.79
CA GLN A 408 -15.82 -2.66 -9.63
C GLN A 408 -15.27 -4.02 -9.19
N ILE A 409 -15.45 -4.34 -7.91
CA ILE A 409 -15.07 -5.63 -7.32
C ILE A 409 -16.24 -6.25 -6.56
N GLY A 410 -16.30 -7.58 -6.59
CA GLY A 410 -17.24 -8.34 -5.77
C GLY A 410 -16.60 -8.73 -4.44
N ILE A 411 -17.26 -8.42 -3.32
CA ILE A 411 -16.87 -8.87 -1.97
C ILE A 411 -18.12 -9.38 -1.28
N MET A 412 -18.11 -10.65 -0.83
CA MET A 412 -19.23 -11.26 -0.11
C MET A 412 -20.60 -11.07 -0.82
N GLY A 413 -20.63 -11.27 -2.14
CA GLY A 413 -21.86 -11.15 -2.95
C GLY A 413 -22.34 -9.72 -3.20
N LYS A 414 -21.61 -8.69 -2.78
CA LYS A 414 -21.91 -7.28 -3.07
C LYS A 414 -20.85 -6.70 -4.00
N THR A 415 -21.27 -5.75 -4.84
CA THR A 415 -20.39 -5.03 -5.76
C THR A 415 -19.98 -3.69 -5.16
N TYR A 416 -18.69 -3.36 -5.27
CA TYR A 416 -18.10 -2.14 -4.76
C TYR A 416 -17.32 -1.42 -5.85
N ALA A 417 -17.61 -0.15 -6.06
CA ALA A 417 -16.86 0.72 -6.96
C ALA A 417 -15.47 1.05 -6.42
N LEU A 418 -14.47 1.09 -7.31
CA LEU A 418 -13.09 1.47 -7.01
C LEU A 418 -12.79 2.86 -7.57
N HIS A 419 -13.34 3.89 -6.95
CA HIS A 419 -13.04 5.30 -7.27
C HIS A 419 -11.71 5.74 -6.66
N ASN A 420 -11.01 6.64 -7.33
CA ASN A 420 -9.92 7.39 -6.74
C ASN A 420 -10.49 8.64 -6.05
N TRP A 421 -10.39 8.68 -4.74
CA TRP A 421 -10.85 9.79 -3.93
C TRP A 421 -9.79 10.86 -3.80
N CYS A 422 -10.21 12.11 -3.69
CA CYS A 422 -9.32 13.25 -3.50
C CYS A 422 -8.61 13.16 -2.14
N TYR A 423 -7.32 13.44 -2.13
CA TYR A 423 -6.49 13.47 -0.93
C TYR A 423 -6.86 14.63 -0.01
N GLN A 424 -6.71 14.43 1.30
CA GLN A 424 -6.83 15.48 2.32
C GLN A 424 -5.68 16.47 2.18
N PHE A 425 -5.94 17.76 2.34
CA PHE A 425 -4.93 18.79 2.32
C PHE A 425 -5.27 19.99 3.20
N ASP A 426 -4.23 20.73 3.58
CA ASP A 426 -4.31 21.89 4.46
C ASP A 426 -3.11 22.80 4.17
N TYR A 427 -3.33 23.95 3.54
CA TYR A 427 -2.27 24.92 3.25
C TYR A 427 -2.76 26.37 3.25
N LEU A 428 -1.80 27.31 3.39
CA LEU A 428 -2.05 28.73 3.37
C LEU A 428 -2.23 29.22 1.94
N LEU A 429 -3.26 30.02 1.68
CA LEU A 429 -3.50 30.69 0.40
C LEU A 429 -2.65 31.97 0.32
N SER A 430 -1.77 32.02 -0.65
CA SER A 430 -0.93 33.18 -0.99
C SER A 430 -1.22 33.65 -2.42
N ASN A 431 -0.93 34.91 -2.71
CA ASN A 431 -1.03 35.42 -4.07
C ASN A 431 -0.07 34.70 -5.00
#